data_28dc41575ed5bcf63fb194e8d57e6570
#
_entry.id   28dc41575ed5bcf63fb194e8d57e6570
#
_cell.length_a   1.000
_cell.length_b   1.000
_cell.length_c   1.000
_cell.angle_alpha   90.00
_cell.angle_beta   90.00
_cell.angle_gamma   90.00
#
_symmetry.space_group_name_H-M   'P 1'
#
loop_
_entity.id
_entity.type
_entity.pdbx_description
1 polymer ?
#
loop_
_entity_poly.entity_id
_entity_poly.type
_entity_poly.pdbx_seq_one_letter_code
_entity_poly.pdbx_strand_id
1 'polypeptide(L)'
;MRKRHSSNTNLKLHYESVWEGLPVLARPDRPLAVNYLKSIRSTLDRALHDHPRTCVIHFVARLPYGRSGPKGGLASGFIKSLRSQIRCDLKRKGGQGKRVHDCQVRMIWCREFGGEGQPHYHIAIMVNRDAYSVLGRIAGQPEADYPWWLEEGQAVSNMAERIQRAWNRALEKTGNQGIGLVHFPDSPVQLISKGSSMYTAQYHEVFRRMSY
;
A
#
# COMPACT_ATOMS: atom_id res chain seq x y z
N MET A 1 -28.37 15.81 5.48
CA MET A 1 -26.90 15.63 5.33
C MET A 1 -26.40 16.39 4.11
N ARG A 2 -25.20 16.97 4.17
CA ARG A 2 -24.59 17.74 3.09
C ARG A 2 -24.18 16.81 1.95
N LYS A 3 -24.74 16.99 0.75
CA LYS A 3 -24.42 16.12 -0.40
C LYS A 3 -23.05 16.37 -1.04
N ARG A 4 -22.37 17.49 -0.68
CA ARG A 4 -21.08 17.92 -1.24
C ARG A 4 -20.14 18.41 -0.14
N HIS A 5 -18.83 18.27 -0.37
CA HIS A 5 -17.79 18.72 0.54
C HIS A 5 -17.80 20.26 0.70
N SER A 6 -17.57 20.76 1.91
CA SER A 6 -17.68 22.21 2.22
C SER A 6 -16.66 23.07 1.48
N SER A 7 -15.42 22.59 1.39
CA SER A 7 -14.29 23.30 0.76
C SER A 7 -14.05 22.89 -0.69
N ASN A 8 -14.71 21.83 -1.20
CA ASN A 8 -14.60 21.40 -2.58
C ASN A 8 -15.94 20.83 -3.07
N THR A 9 -16.78 21.69 -3.64
CA THR A 9 -18.12 21.35 -4.10
C THR A 9 -18.16 20.35 -5.27
N ASN A 10 -17.03 20.04 -5.92
CA ASN A 10 -16.93 19.00 -6.94
C ASN A 10 -16.95 17.58 -6.32
N LEU A 11 -16.68 17.45 -5.01
CA LEU A 11 -16.73 16.17 -4.33
C LEU A 11 -18.13 15.88 -3.80
N LYS A 12 -18.80 14.87 -4.38
CA LYS A 12 -20.00 14.27 -3.78
C LYS A 12 -19.61 13.43 -2.57
N LEU A 13 -20.40 13.53 -1.50
CA LEU A 13 -20.17 12.78 -0.26
C LEU A 13 -21.13 11.59 -0.15
N HIS A 14 -20.61 10.49 0.34
CA HIS A 14 -21.30 9.26 0.66
C HIS A 14 -21.22 9.02 2.18
N TYR A 15 -22.35 8.69 2.81
CA TYR A 15 -22.49 8.62 4.28
C TYR A 15 -22.80 7.23 4.79
N GLU A 16 -23.20 6.32 3.92
CA GLU A 16 -23.64 4.98 4.27
C GLU A 16 -22.46 4.00 4.29
N SER A 17 -22.59 2.92 5.06
CA SER A 17 -21.57 1.87 5.18
C SER A 17 -21.46 0.96 3.95
N VAL A 18 -22.35 1.14 2.96
CA VAL A 18 -22.35 0.39 1.69
C VAL A 18 -22.43 1.36 0.52
N TRP A 19 -21.51 1.26 -0.43
CA TRP A 19 -21.47 2.05 -1.65
C TRP A 19 -21.48 1.12 -2.88
N GLU A 20 -22.51 1.22 -3.74
CA GLU A 20 -22.69 0.36 -4.93
C GLU A 20 -22.51 -1.14 -4.63
N GLY A 21 -23.06 -1.62 -3.51
CA GLY A 21 -22.96 -3.00 -3.06
C GLY A 21 -21.64 -3.36 -2.36
N LEU A 22 -20.71 -2.44 -2.23
CA LEU A 22 -19.41 -2.65 -1.59
C LEU A 22 -19.39 -2.06 -0.17
N PRO A 23 -18.91 -2.79 0.84
CA PRO A 23 -18.76 -2.27 2.18
C PRO A 23 -17.66 -1.18 2.22
N VAL A 24 -17.94 -0.08 2.92
CA VAL A 24 -17.04 1.07 3.06
C VAL A 24 -16.99 1.57 4.49
N LEU A 25 -15.95 2.32 4.84
CA LEU A 25 -15.76 2.88 6.18
C LEU A 25 -16.41 4.26 6.36
N ALA A 26 -17.38 4.62 5.51
CA ALA A 26 -18.15 5.84 5.67
C ALA A 26 -19.00 5.82 6.96
N ARG A 27 -19.14 6.99 7.57
CA ARG A 27 -19.98 7.22 8.74
C ARG A 27 -20.70 8.57 8.59
N PRO A 28 -21.80 8.81 9.33
CA PRO A 28 -22.50 10.10 9.29
C PRO A 28 -21.63 11.32 9.61
N ASP A 29 -20.68 11.14 10.54
CA ASP A 29 -19.69 12.15 10.95
C ASP A 29 -18.42 12.17 10.08
N ARG A 30 -18.16 11.09 9.33
CA ARG A 30 -16.99 10.94 8.47
C ARG A 30 -17.38 10.37 7.09
N PRO A 31 -18.01 11.19 6.24
CA PRO A 31 -18.40 10.76 4.90
C PRO A 31 -17.20 10.61 3.97
N LEU A 32 -17.35 9.75 2.96
CA LEU A 32 -16.32 9.49 1.96
C LEU A 32 -16.66 10.18 0.64
N ALA A 33 -15.64 10.66 -0.08
CA ALA A 33 -15.83 11.24 -1.39
C ALA A 33 -16.08 10.15 -2.44
N VAL A 34 -17.21 10.20 -3.13
CA VAL A 34 -17.61 9.23 -4.18
C VAL A 34 -16.54 9.10 -5.27
N ASN A 35 -15.90 10.21 -5.65
CA ASN A 35 -14.85 10.18 -6.66
C ASN A 35 -13.63 9.34 -6.21
N TYR A 36 -13.32 9.34 -4.91
CA TYR A 36 -12.24 8.52 -4.37
C TYR A 36 -12.63 7.04 -4.33
N LEU A 37 -13.87 6.72 -3.93
CA LEU A 37 -14.39 5.35 -3.99
C LEU A 37 -14.32 4.78 -5.41
N LYS A 38 -14.71 5.56 -6.43
CA LYS A 38 -14.57 5.18 -7.85
C LYS A 38 -13.12 4.93 -8.24
N SER A 39 -12.20 5.77 -7.79
CA SER A 39 -10.76 5.62 -8.07
C SER A 39 -10.17 4.37 -7.40
N ILE A 40 -10.58 4.07 -6.16
CA ILE A 40 -10.20 2.86 -5.44
C ILE A 40 -10.67 1.63 -6.21
N ARG A 41 -11.96 1.56 -6.56
CA ARG A 41 -12.54 0.46 -7.33
C ARG A 41 -11.81 0.25 -8.65
N SER A 42 -11.69 1.29 -9.45
CA SER A 42 -11.01 1.22 -10.75
C SER A 42 -9.54 0.76 -10.63
N THR A 43 -8.84 1.16 -9.56
CA THR A 43 -7.44 0.75 -9.37
C THR A 43 -7.34 -0.71 -8.92
N LEU A 44 -8.22 -1.16 -8.03
CA LEU A 44 -8.29 -2.55 -7.59
C LEU A 44 -8.67 -3.48 -8.76
N ASP A 45 -9.69 -3.10 -9.55
CA ASP A 45 -10.12 -3.87 -10.72
C ASP A 45 -8.99 -4.03 -11.74
N ARG A 46 -8.22 -2.96 -12.00
CA ARG A 46 -7.03 -3.00 -12.86
C ARG A 46 -5.92 -3.86 -12.27
N ALA A 47 -5.71 -3.84 -10.96
CA ALA A 47 -4.72 -4.72 -10.33
C ALA A 47 -5.09 -6.19 -10.50
N LEU A 48 -6.37 -6.53 -10.33
CA LEU A 48 -6.90 -7.88 -10.53
C LEU A 48 -7.01 -8.29 -12.00
N HIS A 49 -7.05 -7.34 -12.92
CA HIS A 49 -6.92 -7.61 -14.36
C HIS A 49 -5.49 -7.97 -14.71
N ASP A 50 -4.51 -7.19 -14.22
CA ASP A 50 -3.09 -7.49 -14.45
C ASP A 50 -2.67 -8.81 -13.78
N HIS A 51 -3.14 -9.03 -12.55
CA HIS A 51 -2.78 -10.19 -11.72
C HIS A 51 -4.04 -10.75 -11.04
N PRO A 52 -4.69 -11.80 -11.59
CA PRO A 52 -5.86 -12.44 -10.98
C PRO A 52 -5.63 -12.95 -9.56
N ARG A 53 -4.36 -13.16 -9.18
CA ARG A 53 -3.89 -13.42 -7.82
C ARG A 53 -3.06 -12.23 -7.36
N THR A 54 -3.67 -11.39 -6.54
CA THR A 54 -3.09 -10.12 -6.08
C THR A 54 -2.78 -10.19 -4.58
N CYS A 55 -1.63 -9.67 -4.21
CA CYS A 55 -1.25 -9.36 -2.83
C CYS A 55 -1.39 -7.85 -2.61
N VAL A 56 -2.20 -7.46 -1.63
CA VAL A 56 -2.40 -6.06 -1.22
C VAL A 56 -1.67 -5.83 0.09
N ILE A 57 -0.82 -4.81 0.15
CA ILE A 57 -0.04 -4.48 1.33
C ILE A 57 -0.37 -3.06 1.78
N HIS A 58 -0.85 -2.93 3.01
CA HIS A 58 -1.22 -1.67 3.64
C HIS A 58 -0.12 -1.20 4.58
N PHE A 59 0.17 0.08 4.57
CA PHE A 59 1.11 0.71 5.50
C PHE A 59 0.84 2.22 5.62
N VAL A 60 1.40 2.80 6.68
CA VAL A 60 1.40 4.25 6.92
C VAL A 60 2.83 4.75 6.75
N ALA A 61 3.00 5.78 5.93
CA ALA A 61 4.29 6.42 5.71
C ALA A 61 4.26 7.85 6.25
N ARG A 62 5.23 8.18 7.11
CA ARG A 62 5.32 9.47 7.81
C ARG A 62 6.43 10.32 7.24
N LEU A 63 6.32 11.62 7.45
CA LEU A 63 7.42 12.54 7.23
C LEU A 63 8.30 12.65 8.48
N PRO A 64 9.58 12.97 8.34
CA PRO A 64 10.41 13.36 9.47
C PRO A 64 9.82 14.56 10.19
N TYR A 65 9.99 14.62 11.50
CA TYR A 65 9.51 15.74 12.31
C TYR A 65 10.05 17.08 11.78
N GLY A 66 9.20 18.10 11.77
CA GLY A 66 9.55 19.45 11.30
C GLY A 66 9.70 19.59 9.76
N ARG A 67 9.44 18.54 8.98
CA ARG A 67 9.43 18.65 7.50
C ARG A 67 8.01 18.63 6.95
N SER A 68 7.69 19.62 6.13
CA SER A 68 6.46 19.67 5.34
C SER A 68 6.49 18.79 4.08
N GLY A 69 7.60 18.07 3.84
CA GLY A 69 7.82 17.29 2.63
C GLY A 69 8.11 18.16 1.39
N PRO A 70 8.66 17.58 0.32
CA PRO A 70 8.79 18.30 -0.94
C PRO A 70 7.41 18.71 -1.44
N LYS A 71 7.29 19.89 -2.07
CA LYS A 71 6.05 20.46 -2.61
C LYS A 71 5.49 19.63 -3.78
N GLY A 72 5.05 18.41 -3.50
CA GLY A 72 4.50 17.46 -4.46
C GLY A 72 5.50 16.34 -4.83
N GLY A 73 4.96 15.25 -5.36
CA GLY A 73 5.77 14.18 -5.93
C GLY A 73 6.21 13.04 -5.01
N LEU A 74 5.99 13.11 -3.68
CA LEU A 74 6.39 12.03 -2.76
C LEU A 74 5.82 10.67 -3.15
N ALA A 75 4.50 10.60 -3.34
CA ALA A 75 3.84 9.36 -3.75
C ALA A 75 4.34 8.88 -5.12
N SER A 76 4.59 9.82 -6.04
CA SER A 76 5.15 9.52 -7.38
C SER A 76 6.61 9.06 -7.30
N GLY A 77 7.42 9.68 -6.45
CA GLY A 77 8.80 9.27 -6.20
C GLY A 77 8.88 7.89 -5.56
N PHE A 78 8.03 7.65 -4.56
CA PHE A 78 7.90 6.36 -3.88
C PHE A 78 7.57 5.24 -4.88
N ILE A 79 6.47 5.37 -5.64
CA ILE A 79 6.03 4.29 -6.55
C ILE A 79 7.02 4.06 -7.68
N LYS A 80 7.69 5.11 -8.19
CA LYS A 80 8.76 5.00 -9.19
C LYS A 80 9.95 4.20 -8.63
N SER A 81 10.38 4.51 -7.41
CA SER A 81 11.47 3.80 -6.74
C SER A 81 11.11 2.33 -6.48
N LEU A 82 9.92 2.05 -5.95
CA LEU A 82 9.46 0.69 -5.67
C LEU A 82 9.38 -0.17 -6.94
N ARG A 83 8.80 0.36 -8.02
CA ARG A 83 8.73 -0.33 -9.32
C ARG A 83 10.12 -0.65 -9.87
N SER A 84 11.07 0.27 -9.73
CA SER A 84 12.46 0.05 -10.13
C SER A 84 13.11 -1.10 -9.36
N GLN A 85 12.94 -1.13 -8.03
CA GLN A 85 13.48 -2.18 -7.17
C GLN A 85 12.87 -3.56 -7.51
N ILE A 86 11.56 -3.63 -7.73
CA ILE A 86 10.86 -4.87 -8.11
C ILE A 86 11.37 -5.36 -9.47
N ARG A 87 11.50 -4.49 -10.45
CA ARG A 87 12.03 -4.84 -11.78
C ARG A 87 13.46 -5.39 -11.69
N CYS A 88 14.33 -4.75 -10.91
CA CYS A 88 15.70 -5.22 -10.71
C CYS A 88 15.74 -6.58 -10.02
N ASP A 89 14.87 -6.82 -9.02
CA ASP A 89 14.79 -8.10 -8.32
C ASP A 89 14.34 -9.22 -9.25
N LEU A 90 13.29 -9.00 -10.05
CA LEU A 90 12.79 -10.00 -11.01
C LEU A 90 13.84 -10.30 -12.08
N LYS A 91 14.53 -9.28 -12.61
CA LYS A 91 15.64 -9.48 -13.57
C LYS A 91 16.77 -10.31 -12.95
N ARG A 92 17.17 -10.02 -11.71
CA ARG A 92 18.20 -10.77 -10.99
C ARG A 92 17.78 -12.22 -10.76
N LYS A 93 16.55 -12.48 -10.33
CA LYS A 93 16.01 -13.84 -10.14
C LYS A 93 16.00 -14.62 -11.45
N GLY A 94 15.55 -13.99 -12.54
CA GLY A 94 15.56 -14.61 -13.88
C GLY A 94 16.97 -14.94 -14.35
N GLY A 95 17.94 -14.06 -14.14
CA GLY A 95 19.35 -14.32 -14.45
C GLY A 95 19.99 -15.44 -13.62
N GLN A 96 19.38 -15.77 -12.47
CA GLN A 96 19.76 -16.93 -11.63
C GLN A 96 19.02 -18.22 -12.01
N GLY A 97 18.30 -18.24 -13.13
CA GLY A 97 17.51 -19.41 -13.56
C GLY A 97 16.25 -19.69 -12.72
N LYS A 98 15.88 -18.77 -11.80
CA LYS A 98 14.67 -18.93 -10.98
C LYS A 98 13.43 -18.59 -11.81
N ARG A 99 12.33 -19.32 -11.55
CA ARG A 99 11.03 -18.96 -12.11
C ARG A 99 10.63 -17.58 -11.62
N VAL A 100 10.30 -16.69 -12.53
CA VAL A 100 9.82 -15.33 -12.23
C VAL A 100 8.42 -15.13 -12.79
N HIS A 101 7.63 -14.34 -12.07
CA HIS A 101 6.32 -13.91 -12.52
C HIS A 101 6.36 -12.39 -12.70
N ASP A 102 5.81 -11.90 -13.80
CA ASP A 102 5.69 -10.45 -14.01
C ASP A 102 4.90 -9.79 -12.88
N CYS A 103 5.26 -8.56 -12.57
CA CYS A 103 4.66 -7.83 -11.46
C CYS A 103 4.47 -6.35 -11.78
N GLN A 104 3.27 -6.01 -12.25
CA GLN A 104 2.80 -4.63 -12.30
C GLN A 104 2.42 -4.17 -10.91
N VAL A 105 2.96 -3.02 -10.48
CA VAL A 105 2.66 -2.45 -9.18
C VAL A 105 1.63 -1.34 -9.33
N ARG A 106 0.49 -1.48 -8.65
CA ARG A 106 -0.51 -0.43 -8.52
C ARG A 106 -0.55 0.10 -7.10
N MET A 107 -1.02 1.33 -6.93
CA MET A 107 -1.03 1.99 -5.63
C MET A 107 -2.27 2.85 -5.48
N ILE A 108 -2.80 2.84 -4.27
CA ILE A 108 -3.79 3.79 -3.76
C ILE A 108 -3.15 4.48 -2.57
N TRP A 109 -3.40 5.77 -2.41
CA TRP A 109 -2.90 6.51 -1.27
C TRP A 109 -3.81 7.68 -0.93
N CYS A 110 -3.83 8.05 0.34
CA CYS A 110 -4.37 9.32 0.80
C CYS A 110 -3.39 9.98 1.77
N ARG A 111 -3.45 11.30 1.87
CA ARG A 111 -2.67 12.07 2.82
C ARG A 111 -3.63 12.61 3.88
N GLU A 112 -3.29 12.36 5.12
CA GLU A 112 -3.99 12.88 6.29
C GLU A 112 -3.06 13.74 7.13
N PHE A 113 -3.66 14.61 7.95
CA PHE A 113 -2.95 15.41 8.94
C PHE A 113 -3.35 14.89 10.32
N GLY A 114 -2.37 14.46 11.10
CA GLY A 114 -2.58 14.06 12.50
C GLY A 114 -2.90 15.24 13.39
N GLY A 115 -3.25 14.99 14.65
CA GLY A 115 -3.58 16.02 15.64
C GLY A 115 -2.51 17.09 15.87
N GLU A 116 -1.25 16.76 15.58
CA GLU A 116 -0.11 17.70 15.65
C GLU A 116 0.19 18.39 14.30
N GLY A 117 -0.71 18.27 13.31
CA GLY A 117 -0.55 18.87 11.99
C GLY A 117 0.51 18.19 11.10
N GLN A 118 1.10 17.08 11.55
CA GLN A 118 2.07 16.32 10.75
C GLN A 118 1.37 15.47 9.69
N PRO A 119 1.71 15.65 8.40
CA PRO A 119 1.12 14.84 7.35
C PRO A 119 1.66 13.41 7.40
N HIS A 120 0.75 12.45 7.21
CA HIS A 120 1.08 11.05 7.00
C HIS A 120 0.28 10.49 5.82
N TYR A 121 0.80 9.42 5.25
CA TYR A 121 0.26 8.82 4.04
C TYR A 121 -0.21 7.41 4.36
N HIS A 122 -1.50 7.15 4.20
CA HIS A 122 -2.04 5.80 4.15
C HIS A 122 -1.88 5.27 2.74
N ILE A 123 -1.19 4.16 2.59
CA ILE A 123 -0.82 3.61 1.29
C ILE A 123 -1.22 2.15 1.24
N ALA A 124 -1.84 1.75 0.13
CA ALA A 124 -2.05 0.36 -0.25
C ALA A 124 -1.36 0.10 -1.60
N ILE A 125 -0.40 -0.82 -1.63
CA ILE A 125 0.20 -1.30 -2.87
C ILE A 125 -0.40 -2.65 -3.24
N MET A 126 -0.53 -2.90 -4.54
CA MET A 126 -1.03 -4.14 -5.11
C MET A 126 0.03 -4.72 -6.03
N VAL A 127 0.44 -5.96 -5.77
CA VAL A 127 1.49 -6.68 -6.49
C VAL A 127 1.01 -8.07 -6.90
N ASN A 128 1.69 -8.70 -7.86
CA ASN A 128 1.43 -10.09 -8.20
C ASN A 128 1.76 -11.00 -7.00
N ARG A 129 0.74 -11.74 -6.51
CA ARG A 129 0.89 -12.69 -5.40
C ARG A 129 1.90 -13.81 -5.71
N ASP A 130 2.02 -14.21 -6.96
CA ASP A 130 2.92 -15.29 -7.37
C ASP A 130 4.39 -14.83 -7.40
N ALA A 131 4.63 -13.50 -7.45
CA ALA A 131 5.95 -12.91 -7.31
C ALA A 131 6.26 -12.52 -5.85
N TYR A 132 5.25 -11.99 -5.13
CA TYR A 132 5.38 -11.45 -3.76
C TYR A 132 4.10 -11.71 -2.97
N SER A 133 4.11 -12.67 -2.06
CA SER A 133 2.94 -13.05 -1.25
C SER A 133 3.06 -12.68 0.23
N VAL A 134 4.25 -12.26 0.67
CA VAL A 134 4.55 -11.94 2.06
C VAL A 134 5.30 -10.62 2.16
N LEU A 135 5.14 -9.96 3.29
CA LEU A 135 5.84 -8.70 3.58
C LEU A 135 7.32 -8.93 3.88
N GLY A 136 7.62 -10.00 4.61
CA GLY A 136 8.96 -10.30 5.13
C GLY A 136 9.27 -9.55 6.42
N ARG A 137 10.52 -9.59 6.87
CA ARG A 137 10.97 -8.98 8.13
C ARG A 137 10.86 -7.46 8.09
N ILE A 138 10.38 -6.88 9.17
CA ILE A 138 10.31 -5.42 9.38
C ILE A 138 11.49 -5.02 10.26
N ALA A 139 12.37 -4.14 9.76
CA ALA A 139 13.49 -3.65 10.54
C ALA A 139 12.98 -2.90 11.80
N GLY A 140 13.54 -3.25 12.96
CA GLY A 140 13.17 -2.65 14.24
C GLY A 140 12.02 -3.34 14.99
N GLN A 141 11.47 -4.45 14.48
CA GLN A 141 10.55 -5.31 15.24
C GLN A 141 11.28 -6.51 15.86
N PRO A 142 10.89 -6.97 17.07
CA PRO A 142 11.49 -8.14 17.71
C PRO A 142 11.29 -9.42 16.89
N GLU A 143 12.19 -10.40 17.09
CA GLU A 143 12.40 -11.59 16.26
C GLU A 143 11.27 -12.66 16.30
N ALA A 144 10.08 -12.37 16.82
CA ALA A 144 9.07 -13.35 17.18
C ALA A 144 8.59 -14.30 16.06
N ASP A 145 8.80 -13.98 14.76
CA ASP A 145 8.31 -14.78 13.63
C ASP A 145 9.34 -15.00 12.51
N TYR A 146 10.62 -15.04 12.84
CA TYR A 146 11.66 -15.28 11.84
C TYR A 146 11.87 -16.77 11.62
N PRO A 147 11.77 -17.31 10.40
CA PRO A 147 12.10 -18.71 10.17
C PRO A 147 13.57 -18.95 10.48
N TRP A 148 13.87 -19.83 11.44
CA TRP A 148 15.19 -20.23 11.92
C TRP A 148 16.17 -20.75 10.85
N TRP A 149 15.69 -21.01 9.63
CA TRP A 149 16.52 -21.48 8.50
C TRP A 149 17.11 -20.36 7.61
N LEU A 150 16.88 -19.09 7.91
CA LEU A 150 17.55 -17.99 7.22
C LEU A 150 18.88 -17.71 7.89
N GLU A 151 19.97 -18.10 7.21
CA GLU A 151 21.33 -17.83 7.66
C GLU A 151 21.58 -16.32 7.83
N GLU A 152 22.23 -15.95 8.94
CA GLU A 152 22.76 -14.61 9.17
C GLU A 152 23.69 -14.25 8.01
N GLY A 153 23.37 -13.17 7.29
CA GLY A 153 24.18 -12.64 6.18
C GLY A 153 23.56 -12.71 4.80
N GLN A 154 22.50 -13.47 4.58
CA GLN A 154 21.74 -13.34 3.35
C GLN A 154 20.87 -12.09 3.40
N ALA A 155 21.32 -11.02 2.76
CA ALA A 155 20.52 -9.82 2.51
C ALA A 155 19.37 -10.15 1.53
N VAL A 156 18.39 -10.91 1.99
CA VAL A 156 17.14 -11.12 1.28
C VAL A 156 16.35 -9.83 1.41
N SER A 157 16.51 -8.96 0.43
CA SER A 157 15.69 -7.76 0.31
C SER A 157 14.23 -8.18 0.20
N ASN A 158 13.51 -8.14 1.30
CA ASN A 158 12.08 -8.46 1.39
C ASN A 158 11.21 -7.25 0.99
N MET A 159 9.90 -7.42 0.94
CA MET A 159 8.99 -6.36 0.51
C MET A 159 8.95 -5.18 1.50
N ALA A 160 9.04 -5.44 2.81
CA ALA A 160 9.09 -4.39 3.82
C ALA A 160 10.29 -3.47 3.62
N GLU A 161 11.48 -4.05 3.41
CA GLU A 161 12.69 -3.27 3.12
C GLU A 161 12.58 -2.47 1.82
N ARG A 162 11.99 -3.06 0.76
CA ARG A 162 11.79 -2.33 -0.50
C ARG A 162 10.89 -1.12 -0.29
N ILE A 163 9.81 -1.27 0.47
CA ILE A 163 8.90 -0.18 0.81
C ILE A 163 9.65 0.91 1.60
N GLN A 164 10.39 0.54 2.64
CA GLN A 164 11.18 1.49 3.44
C GLN A 164 12.23 2.22 2.60
N ARG A 165 13.00 1.49 1.78
CA ARG A 165 13.99 2.10 0.88
C ARG A 165 13.33 3.03 -0.16
N ALA A 166 12.18 2.62 -0.71
CA ALA A 166 11.47 3.45 -1.67
C ALA A 166 10.97 4.75 -1.04
N TRP A 167 10.48 4.70 0.21
CA TRP A 167 10.05 5.87 0.95
C TRP A 167 11.22 6.79 1.30
N ASN A 168 12.33 6.24 1.82
CA ASN A 168 13.54 6.99 2.11
C ASN A 168 14.07 7.70 0.88
N ARG A 169 14.08 7.02 -0.28
CA ARG A 169 14.52 7.62 -1.54
C ARG A 169 13.60 8.75 -2.00
N ALA A 170 12.28 8.61 -1.80
CA ALA A 170 11.34 9.68 -2.09
C ALA A 170 11.54 10.91 -1.18
N LEU A 171 12.04 10.70 0.03
CA LEU A 171 12.41 11.74 1.00
C LEU A 171 13.84 12.27 0.81
N GLU A 172 14.58 11.78 -0.19
CA GLU A 172 16.00 12.11 -0.39
C GLU A 172 16.88 11.80 0.83
N LYS A 173 16.52 10.75 1.56
CA LYS A 173 17.28 10.28 2.72
C LYS A 173 18.20 9.12 2.37
N THR A 174 19.36 9.09 3.00
CA THR A 174 20.36 8.03 2.84
C THR A 174 20.56 7.24 4.13
N GLY A 175 20.95 5.97 4.01
CA GLY A 175 21.24 5.10 5.17
C GLY A 175 20.04 4.91 6.09
N ASN A 176 20.29 4.89 7.40
CA ASN A 176 19.30 4.62 8.45
C ASN A 176 18.44 5.83 8.84
N GLN A 177 18.57 6.98 8.18
CA GLN A 177 17.88 8.22 8.53
C GLN A 177 16.34 8.14 8.41
N GLY A 178 15.82 7.12 7.76
CA GLY A 178 14.39 6.92 7.54
C GLY A 178 13.80 5.73 8.29
N ILE A 179 14.54 5.13 9.22
CA ILE A 179 14.01 4.03 10.06
C ILE A 179 12.84 4.57 10.90
N GLY A 180 11.75 3.79 10.99
CA GLY A 180 10.55 4.16 11.73
C GLY A 180 9.58 5.09 10.99
N LEU A 181 9.92 5.57 9.78
CA LEU A 181 8.99 6.41 8.99
C LEU A 181 7.92 5.60 8.26
N VAL A 182 8.08 4.29 8.11
CA VAL A 182 7.07 3.38 7.57
C VAL A 182 6.59 2.46 8.68
N HIS A 183 5.29 2.49 8.94
CA HIS A 183 4.62 1.65 9.92
C HIS A 183 3.67 0.69 9.20
N PHE A 184 3.78 -0.60 9.52
CA PHE A 184 2.87 -1.64 9.06
C PHE A 184 1.88 -1.92 10.18
N PRO A 185 0.56 -1.78 9.94
CA PRO A 185 -0.46 -2.11 10.93
C PRO A 185 -0.55 -3.63 11.13
N ASP A 186 -1.31 -4.06 12.13
CA ASP A 186 -1.65 -5.48 12.29
C ASP A 186 -2.28 -6.03 11.02
N SER A 187 -1.86 -7.23 10.62
CA SER A 187 -2.32 -7.89 9.39
C SER A 187 -2.20 -7.00 8.15
N PRO A 188 -1.00 -6.51 7.80
CA PRO A 188 -0.79 -5.55 6.72
C PRO A 188 -1.01 -6.16 5.33
N VAL A 189 -1.00 -7.48 5.22
CA VAL A 189 -1.10 -8.21 3.94
C VAL A 189 -2.49 -8.84 3.79
N GLN A 190 -3.12 -8.58 2.65
CA GLN A 190 -4.35 -9.23 2.24
C GLN A 190 -4.15 -9.90 0.89
N LEU A 191 -4.63 -11.14 0.76
CA LEU A 191 -4.54 -11.91 -0.49
C LEU A 191 -5.91 -12.00 -1.13
N ILE A 192 -5.97 -11.78 -2.44
CA ILE A 192 -7.19 -11.85 -3.22
C ILE A 192 -6.94 -12.68 -4.47
N SER A 193 -7.87 -13.58 -4.80
CA SER A 193 -7.76 -14.48 -5.97
C SER A 193 -9.10 -14.59 -6.68
N LYS A 194 -9.15 -14.23 -7.97
CA LYS A 194 -10.37 -14.32 -8.78
C LYS A 194 -10.94 -15.73 -8.89
N GLY A 195 -10.08 -16.76 -8.86
CA GLY A 195 -10.50 -18.16 -8.92
C GLY A 195 -10.88 -18.79 -7.57
N SER A 196 -10.89 -18.00 -6.48
CA SER A 196 -11.25 -18.49 -5.16
C SER A 196 -12.76 -18.45 -4.96
N SER A 197 -13.34 -19.46 -4.27
CA SER A 197 -14.72 -19.42 -3.77
C SER A 197 -14.94 -18.24 -2.79
N MET A 198 -13.88 -17.75 -2.15
CA MET A 198 -13.88 -16.60 -1.24
C MET A 198 -13.66 -15.25 -1.95
N TYR A 199 -13.60 -15.21 -3.30
CA TYR A 199 -13.25 -14.01 -4.03
C TYR A 199 -14.07 -12.77 -3.63
N THR A 200 -15.40 -12.91 -3.57
CA THR A 200 -16.29 -11.80 -3.20
C THR A 200 -15.97 -11.27 -1.80
N ALA A 201 -15.80 -12.14 -0.82
CA ALA A 201 -15.47 -11.76 0.55
C ALA A 201 -14.07 -11.08 0.61
N GLN A 202 -13.08 -11.63 -0.09
CA GLN A 202 -11.74 -11.04 -0.20
C GLN A 202 -11.78 -9.65 -0.85
N TYR A 203 -12.54 -9.50 -1.94
CA TYR A 203 -12.70 -8.22 -2.63
C TYR A 203 -13.37 -7.17 -1.73
N HIS A 204 -14.46 -7.54 -1.05
CA HIS A 204 -15.20 -6.67 -0.14
C HIS A 204 -14.31 -6.18 1.01
N GLU A 205 -13.56 -7.10 1.65
CA GLU A 205 -12.70 -6.72 2.77
C GLU A 205 -11.53 -5.82 2.33
N VAL A 206 -10.88 -6.14 1.21
CA VAL A 206 -9.83 -5.29 0.63
C VAL A 206 -10.38 -3.92 0.28
N PHE A 207 -11.54 -3.85 -0.39
CA PHE A 207 -12.16 -2.57 -0.76
C PHE A 207 -12.54 -1.75 0.46
N ARG A 208 -13.18 -2.38 1.46
CA ARG A 208 -13.57 -1.74 2.72
C ARG A 208 -12.35 -1.13 3.40
N ARG A 209 -11.26 -1.87 3.50
CA ARG A 209 -10.03 -1.42 4.16
C ARG A 209 -9.34 -0.28 3.40
N MET A 210 -9.43 -0.25 2.08
CA MET A 210 -8.90 0.84 1.25
C MET A 210 -9.79 2.08 1.23
N SER A 211 -11.06 1.98 1.65
CA SER A 211 -12.00 3.09 1.70
C SER A 211 -11.85 4.00 2.92
N TYR A 212 -10.78 3.80 3.66
CA TYR A 212 -10.44 4.59 4.85
C TYR A 212 -10.21 6.06 4.52
#